data_ba6eb12e39e907c57970a2f290de5121
#
_entry.id   ba6eb12e39e907c57970a2f290de5121
#
_cell.length_a   1.000
_cell.length_b   1.000
_cell.length_c   1.000
_cell.angle_alpha   90.00
_cell.angle_beta   90.00
_cell.angle_gamma   90.00
#
_symmetry.space_group_name_H-M   'P 1'
#
loop_
_entity.id
_entity.type
_entity.pdbx_description
1 polymer ?
#
loop_
_entity_poly.entity_id
_entity_poly.type
_entity_poly.pdbx_seq_one_letter_code
_entity_poly.pdbx_strand_id
1 'polypeptide(L)'
;LNKELVIVLDFGGQYNQLVARRVRECNVYCEIYSYKTDLAKIKEMNPKGIILTGGPNSCYEDGAPSYDKALFEMGIPVLGLCYGAQLMMHVLGGTVEKAPVREYGKTNVHVNTNSALFTDVSKDTVCWMSHFDYISKVAPGFDICAHTADCPVAAAENPSEKLYAIQFHPEVLHTKEGTKMLSNFVYNICHCSGDWRMDSFVEHQIKAIREKVGNGRVLCALSGGVDSSVAAVLLSRAIGDQLTCVFVDQGLLRKNEGDEVEAVFGPDGDYDLNFIRVNAQDRFYEKLAGVEEPEKKRKIIGEEFIRVFEQEAKKVGAVDFLVQGTIYPDVVESGLGGESAVIKSHHNVGGLPDYVDFKEIIEPLRDLFKDEVRKVGLELGIPEYLVFRQPFPGPGLGIRIIGEVTAEKVRIVQDADAIYREEIAKAGLDRDINQYFAALTNMRSVGVMGDERTYDYAVALRAVKTIDFMTAESADIPFEVLQTVMTRIINEVKGVNRVFYDLTSKPPGTIEFE
;
A
#
# COMPACT_ATOMS: atom_id res chain seq x y z
N LEU A 1 23.33 3.60 3.70
CA LEU A 1 22.83 4.65 4.58
C LEU A 1 22.89 4.18 6.01
N ASN A 2 23.67 4.87 6.83
CA ASN A 2 23.60 4.75 8.27
C ASN A 2 22.36 5.54 8.73
N LYS A 3 21.17 4.97 8.54
CA LYS A 3 19.91 5.59 8.92
C LYS A 3 19.54 5.20 10.34
N GLU A 4 19.03 6.16 11.10
CA GLU A 4 18.48 5.91 12.41
C GLU A 4 17.24 5.04 12.29
N LEU A 5 17.16 3.97 13.04
CA LEU A 5 16.11 2.95 12.93
C LEU A 5 15.19 2.97 14.15
N VAL A 6 13.89 3.00 13.90
CA VAL A 6 12.85 2.65 14.88
C VAL A 6 12.24 1.33 14.47
N ILE A 7 12.07 0.41 15.40
CA ILE A 7 11.48 -0.90 15.16
C ILE A 7 10.05 -0.92 15.66
N VAL A 8 9.15 -1.46 14.85
CA VAL A 8 7.79 -1.82 15.23
C VAL A 8 7.72 -3.33 15.41
N LEU A 9 7.34 -3.79 16.61
CA LEU A 9 7.05 -5.20 16.89
C LEU A 9 5.55 -5.44 16.71
N ASP A 10 5.21 -6.34 15.79
CA ASP A 10 3.85 -6.69 15.42
C ASP A 10 3.30 -7.80 16.32
N PHE A 11 2.24 -7.49 17.06
CA PHE A 11 1.50 -8.43 17.92
C PHE A 11 0.19 -8.91 17.29
N GLY A 12 0.02 -8.76 15.97
CA GLY A 12 -1.15 -9.25 15.23
C GLY A 12 -2.26 -8.22 15.04
N GLY A 13 -2.01 -6.96 15.36
CA GLY A 13 -2.98 -5.86 15.19
C GLY A 13 -3.19 -5.46 13.73
N GLN A 14 -4.32 -4.82 13.45
CA GLN A 14 -4.68 -4.33 12.12
C GLN A 14 -3.78 -3.19 11.62
N TYR A 15 -3.22 -2.39 12.54
CA TYR A 15 -2.60 -1.10 12.23
C TYR A 15 -1.08 -1.10 12.30
N ASN A 16 -0.42 -2.26 12.28
CA ASN A 16 1.04 -2.35 12.36
C ASN A 16 1.76 -1.58 11.24
N GLN A 17 1.30 -1.74 10.00
CA GLN A 17 1.85 -0.99 8.86
C GLN A 17 1.55 0.50 8.97
N LEU A 18 0.38 0.87 9.47
CA LEU A 18 0.01 2.27 9.67
C LEU A 18 0.91 2.94 10.72
N VAL A 19 1.24 2.26 11.80
CA VAL A 19 2.21 2.76 12.79
C VAL A 19 3.56 3.06 12.14
N ALA A 20 4.09 2.12 11.36
CA ALA A 20 5.36 2.31 10.66
C ALA A 20 5.31 3.47 9.66
N ARG A 21 4.22 3.61 8.91
CA ARG A 21 4.02 4.72 7.99
C ARG A 21 4.00 6.07 8.71
N ARG A 22 3.33 6.17 9.86
CA ARG A 22 3.30 7.40 10.67
C ARG A 22 4.69 7.79 11.18
N VAL A 23 5.49 6.82 11.59
CA VAL A 23 6.89 7.07 11.99
C VAL A 23 7.70 7.60 10.80
N ARG A 24 7.54 7.01 9.62
CA ARG A 24 8.23 7.48 8.40
C ARG A 24 7.78 8.86 7.93
N GLU A 25 6.53 9.22 8.15
CA GLU A 25 6.03 10.59 7.93
C GLU A 25 6.74 11.63 8.81
N CYS A 26 7.30 11.19 9.93
CA CYS A 26 8.18 12.01 10.77
C CYS A 26 9.63 12.05 10.27
N ASN A 27 9.93 11.59 9.08
CA ASN A 27 11.28 11.49 8.52
C ASN A 27 12.23 10.59 9.33
N VAL A 28 11.69 9.53 9.90
CA VAL A 28 12.43 8.50 10.65
C VAL A 28 12.21 7.16 10.00
N TYR A 29 13.29 6.46 9.68
CA TYR A 29 13.21 5.13 9.09
C TYR A 29 12.69 4.11 10.09
N CYS A 30 11.77 3.26 9.65
CA CYS A 30 11.07 2.31 10.50
C CYS A 30 10.89 0.99 9.77
N GLU A 31 11.15 -0.10 10.48
CA GLU A 31 10.92 -1.47 9.99
C GLU A 31 9.98 -2.21 10.94
N ILE A 32 9.22 -3.15 10.38
CA ILE A 32 8.26 -3.99 11.12
C ILE A 32 8.86 -5.38 11.28
N TYR A 33 8.82 -5.90 12.50
CA TYR A 33 9.24 -7.27 12.83
C TYR A 33 8.18 -7.98 13.64
N SER A 34 8.11 -9.32 13.51
CA SER A 34 7.25 -10.13 14.36
C SER A 34 7.65 -10.03 15.83
N TYR A 35 6.66 -10.14 16.73
CA TYR A 35 6.93 -10.27 18.17
C TYR A 35 7.79 -11.50 18.52
N LYS A 36 7.91 -12.46 17.60
CA LYS A 36 8.78 -13.65 17.76
C LYS A 36 10.26 -13.38 17.48
N THR A 37 10.61 -12.16 17.06
CA THR A 37 11.99 -11.78 16.76
C THR A 37 12.85 -11.86 18.02
N ASP A 38 14.01 -12.53 17.92
CA ASP A 38 14.93 -12.69 19.05
C ASP A 38 15.49 -11.36 19.54
N LEU A 39 15.64 -11.23 20.86
CA LEU A 39 16.22 -10.05 21.49
C LEU A 39 17.63 -9.76 20.97
N ALA A 40 18.42 -10.80 20.71
CA ALA A 40 19.78 -10.67 20.17
C ALA A 40 19.79 -9.97 18.81
N LYS A 41 18.82 -10.29 17.95
CA LYS A 41 18.66 -9.62 16.65
C LYS A 41 18.30 -8.16 16.80
N ILE A 42 17.39 -7.83 17.74
CA ILE A 42 17.01 -6.45 18.05
C ILE A 42 18.22 -5.64 18.54
N LYS A 43 19.01 -6.21 19.44
CA LYS A 43 20.25 -5.59 19.92
C LYS A 43 21.25 -5.32 18.80
N GLU A 44 21.43 -6.27 17.90
CA GLU A 44 22.33 -6.15 16.74
C GLU A 44 21.92 -5.01 15.81
N MET A 45 20.61 -4.83 15.60
CA MET A 45 20.09 -3.72 14.79
C MET A 45 20.28 -2.34 15.43
N ASN A 46 20.53 -2.28 16.73
CA ASN A 46 20.77 -1.05 17.50
C ASN A 46 19.72 0.04 17.22
N PRO A 47 18.42 -0.22 17.46
CA PRO A 47 17.37 0.77 17.18
C PRO A 47 17.42 1.95 18.13
N LYS A 48 16.97 3.11 17.65
CA LYS A 48 16.77 4.31 18.48
C LYS A 48 15.52 4.21 19.35
N GLY A 49 14.55 3.44 18.96
CA GLY A 49 13.31 3.21 19.67
C GLY A 49 12.59 1.96 19.20
N ILE A 50 11.69 1.47 20.04
CA ILE A 50 10.86 0.29 19.77
C ILE A 50 9.41 0.66 20.05
N ILE A 51 8.50 0.32 19.12
CA ILE A 51 7.06 0.47 19.28
C ILE A 51 6.42 -0.89 19.26
N LEU A 52 5.60 -1.19 20.29
CA LEU A 52 4.80 -2.42 20.36
C LEU A 52 3.40 -2.10 19.88
N THR A 53 2.90 -2.85 18.91
CA THR A 53 1.58 -2.59 18.30
C THR A 53 0.43 -3.13 19.14
N GLY A 54 -0.78 -2.83 18.70
CA GLY A 54 -1.99 -3.51 19.16
C GLY A 54 -2.04 -4.98 18.73
N GLY A 55 -2.99 -5.70 19.27
CA GLY A 55 -3.23 -7.10 18.95
C GLY A 55 -4.63 -7.52 19.39
N PRO A 56 -5.14 -8.65 18.85
CA PRO A 56 -6.51 -9.11 19.11
C PRO A 56 -6.69 -9.86 20.44
N ASN A 57 -5.60 -10.25 21.10
CA ASN A 57 -5.61 -11.12 22.27
C ASN A 57 -5.68 -10.33 23.58
N SER A 58 -5.97 -11.04 24.68
CA SER A 58 -5.75 -10.55 26.04
C SER A 58 -4.37 -11.00 26.51
N CYS A 59 -3.55 -10.05 26.98
CA CYS A 59 -2.14 -10.32 27.32
C CYS A 59 -1.93 -11.29 28.50
N TYR A 60 -2.95 -11.52 29.32
CA TYR A 60 -2.95 -12.45 30.44
C TYR A 60 -3.43 -13.86 30.09
N GLU A 61 -3.88 -14.10 28.85
CA GLU A 61 -4.30 -15.42 28.38
C GLU A 61 -3.10 -16.32 28.08
N ASP A 62 -3.26 -17.62 28.34
CA ASP A 62 -2.23 -18.60 27.99
C ASP A 62 -2.02 -18.65 26.47
N GLY A 63 -0.75 -18.57 26.07
CA GLY A 63 -0.38 -18.60 24.64
C GLY A 63 -0.57 -17.27 23.91
N ALA A 64 -0.97 -16.20 24.60
CA ALA A 64 -1.04 -14.88 24.00
C ALA A 64 0.35 -14.39 23.56
N PRO A 65 0.44 -13.61 22.44
CA PRO A 65 1.71 -13.00 22.03
C PRO A 65 2.36 -12.22 23.18
N SER A 66 3.59 -12.52 23.48
CA SER A 66 4.33 -11.91 24.58
C SER A 66 5.77 -11.63 24.21
N TYR A 67 6.47 -10.90 25.05
CA TYR A 67 7.90 -10.65 24.91
C TYR A 67 8.58 -10.72 26.27
N ASP A 68 9.86 -11.12 26.28
CA ASP A 68 10.67 -11.19 27.49
C ASP A 68 10.85 -9.81 28.13
N LYS A 69 10.81 -9.76 29.45
CA LYS A 69 11.06 -8.56 30.27
C LYS A 69 12.36 -7.84 29.90
N ALA A 70 13.37 -8.59 29.45
CA ALA A 70 14.66 -8.04 29.04
C ALA A 70 14.57 -6.96 27.94
N LEU A 71 13.50 -6.99 27.11
CA LEU A 71 13.25 -5.95 26.11
C LEU A 71 13.13 -4.57 26.75
N PHE A 72 12.45 -4.49 27.89
CA PHE A 72 12.20 -3.24 28.61
C PHE A 72 13.40 -2.80 29.48
N GLU A 73 14.41 -3.63 29.60
CA GLU A 73 15.63 -3.40 30.40
C GLU A 73 16.85 -3.04 29.55
N MET A 74 16.68 -2.94 28.24
CA MET A 74 17.78 -2.65 27.31
C MET A 74 18.25 -1.20 27.30
N GLY A 75 17.51 -0.29 27.95
CA GLY A 75 17.81 1.15 27.91
C GLY A 75 17.42 1.83 26.59
N ILE A 76 16.78 1.13 25.68
CA ILE A 76 16.22 1.67 24.43
C ILE A 76 14.79 2.14 24.74
N PRO A 77 14.38 3.35 24.30
CA PRO A 77 13.01 3.81 24.47
C PRO A 77 11.98 2.85 23.86
N VAL A 78 10.95 2.51 24.64
CA VAL A 78 9.85 1.63 24.21
C VAL A 78 8.52 2.35 24.37
N LEU A 79 7.71 2.33 23.33
CA LEU A 79 6.33 2.81 23.32
C LEU A 79 5.40 1.64 23.04
N GLY A 80 4.54 1.29 24.00
CA GLY A 80 3.47 0.31 23.81
C GLY A 80 2.18 1.00 23.40
N LEU A 81 1.51 0.45 22.37
CA LEU A 81 0.22 0.93 21.89
C LEU A 81 -0.84 -0.14 22.08
N CYS A 82 -1.97 0.20 22.70
CA CYS A 82 -3.11 -0.69 22.95
C CYS A 82 -2.68 -2.01 23.61
N TYR A 83 -2.70 -3.12 22.89
CA TYR A 83 -2.18 -4.41 23.38
C TYR A 83 -0.73 -4.29 23.86
N GLY A 84 0.12 -3.58 23.13
CA GLY A 84 1.52 -3.36 23.52
C GLY A 84 1.68 -2.60 24.84
N ALA A 85 0.78 -1.65 25.12
CA ALA A 85 0.73 -0.93 26.40
C ALA A 85 0.32 -1.89 27.54
N GLN A 86 -0.69 -2.70 27.31
CA GLN A 86 -1.16 -3.70 28.27
C GLN A 86 -0.09 -4.76 28.56
N LEU A 87 0.57 -5.27 27.53
CA LEU A 87 1.66 -6.23 27.65
C LEU A 87 2.81 -5.66 28.50
N MET A 88 3.21 -4.43 28.24
CA MET A 88 4.26 -3.73 29.01
C MET A 88 3.89 -3.68 30.50
N MET A 89 2.67 -3.27 30.83
CA MET A 89 2.21 -3.21 32.21
C MET A 89 2.16 -4.59 32.84
N HIS A 90 1.62 -5.59 32.13
CA HIS A 90 1.51 -6.95 32.62
C HIS A 90 2.88 -7.58 32.93
N VAL A 91 3.83 -7.45 32.01
CA VAL A 91 5.20 -7.99 32.17
C VAL A 91 5.97 -7.31 33.30
N LEU A 92 5.75 -6.02 33.52
CA LEU A 92 6.48 -5.23 34.51
C LEU A 92 5.81 -5.17 35.89
N GLY A 93 4.74 -5.92 36.12
CA GLY A 93 4.11 -6.08 37.42
C GLY A 93 2.89 -5.20 37.68
N GLY A 94 2.33 -4.59 36.65
CA GLY A 94 1.02 -3.95 36.67
C GLY A 94 -0.12 -4.99 36.52
N THR A 95 -1.36 -4.51 36.48
CA THR A 95 -2.53 -5.36 36.34
C THR A 95 -3.36 -4.94 35.13
N VAL A 96 -3.68 -5.93 34.27
CA VAL A 96 -4.57 -5.78 33.13
C VAL A 96 -5.73 -6.75 33.31
N GLU A 97 -6.95 -6.26 33.15
CA GLU A 97 -8.15 -7.05 33.35
C GLU A 97 -9.26 -6.62 32.38
N LYS A 98 -10.31 -7.42 32.31
CA LYS A 98 -11.45 -7.13 31.45
C LYS A 98 -12.15 -5.86 31.89
N ALA A 99 -12.35 -4.93 30.96
CA ALA A 99 -13.01 -3.67 31.27
C ALA A 99 -14.51 -3.87 31.60
N PRO A 100 -15.02 -3.20 32.65
CA PRO A 100 -16.46 -3.20 32.94
C PRO A 100 -17.28 -2.53 31.83
N VAL A 101 -16.69 -1.55 31.16
CA VAL A 101 -17.29 -0.84 30.00
C VAL A 101 -16.31 -0.92 28.84
N ARG A 102 -16.80 -1.36 27.70
CA ARG A 102 -16.00 -1.38 26.45
C ARG A 102 -15.91 0.01 25.89
N GLU A 103 -14.71 0.45 25.55
CA GLU A 103 -14.52 1.68 24.80
C GLU A 103 -14.21 1.37 23.34
N TYR A 104 -15.07 1.84 22.46
CA TYR A 104 -14.90 1.71 21.01
C TYR A 104 -15.34 3.01 20.34
N GLY A 105 -14.43 3.60 19.56
CA GLY A 105 -14.71 4.79 18.79
C GLY A 105 -13.97 6.04 19.30
N LYS A 106 -14.45 7.18 18.88
CA LYS A 106 -13.92 8.49 19.28
C LYS A 106 -14.22 8.76 20.74
N THR A 107 -13.19 9.05 21.51
CA THR A 107 -13.27 9.28 22.95
C THR A 107 -12.48 10.53 23.33
N ASN A 108 -13.04 11.36 24.22
CA ASN A 108 -12.31 12.49 24.78
C ASN A 108 -11.27 11.99 25.77
N VAL A 109 -10.05 12.46 25.65
CA VAL A 109 -8.93 12.11 26.51
C VAL A 109 -8.30 13.36 27.11
N HIS A 110 -8.02 13.28 28.40
CA HIS A 110 -7.29 14.30 29.15
C HIS A 110 -5.83 13.87 29.29
N VAL A 111 -4.90 14.70 28.82
CA VAL A 111 -3.46 14.40 28.85
C VAL A 111 -2.70 15.35 29.76
N ASN A 112 -1.64 14.83 30.38
CA ASN A 112 -0.68 15.65 31.12
C ASN A 112 0.34 16.24 30.12
N THR A 113 0.24 17.51 29.85
CA THR A 113 1.10 18.20 28.88
C THR A 113 2.56 18.35 29.34
N ASN A 114 2.87 18.03 30.59
CA ASN A 114 4.25 17.95 31.08
C ASN A 114 4.96 16.65 30.68
N SER A 115 4.20 15.63 30.24
CA SER A 115 4.79 14.42 29.67
C SER A 115 5.46 14.72 28.33
N ALA A 116 6.63 14.12 28.10
CA ALA A 116 7.35 14.26 26.84
C ALA A 116 6.54 13.75 25.63
N LEU A 117 5.65 12.76 25.83
CA LEU A 117 4.73 12.28 24.81
C LEU A 117 3.72 13.33 24.35
N PHE A 118 3.31 14.21 25.23
CA PHE A 118 2.21 15.15 25.02
C PHE A 118 2.66 16.61 24.92
N THR A 119 3.93 16.84 24.64
CA THR A 119 4.46 18.17 24.34
C THR A 119 3.69 18.78 23.16
N ASP A 120 3.18 19.99 23.34
CA ASP A 120 2.38 20.74 22.35
C ASP A 120 1.07 20.04 21.95
N VAL A 121 0.63 19.04 22.68
CA VAL A 121 -0.68 18.41 22.55
C VAL A 121 -1.68 19.17 23.42
N SER A 122 -2.91 19.33 22.93
CA SER A 122 -3.99 19.95 23.69
C SER A 122 -4.31 19.13 24.94
N LYS A 123 -4.50 19.79 26.08
CA LYS A 123 -4.80 19.14 27.36
C LYS A 123 -6.03 18.22 27.28
N ASP A 124 -7.03 18.64 26.53
CA ASP A 124 -8.21 17.85 26.20
C ASP A 124 -8.26 17.66 24.69
N THR A 125 -8.23 16.44 24.24
CA THR A 125 -8.22 16.09 22.81
C THR A 125 -9.07 14.83 22.56
N VAL A 126 -9.15 14.41 21.31
CA VAL A 126 -9.93 13.24 20.90
C VAL A 126 -8.98 12.13 20.48
N CYS A 127 -9.21 10.94 20.99
CA CYS A 127 -8.49 9.72 20.59
C CYS A 127 -9.43 8.64 20.08
N TRP A 128 -8.85 7.64 19.42
CA TRP A 128 -9.55 6.43 19.00
C TRP A 128 -9.27 5.30 19.97
N MET A 129 -10.32 4.82 20.62
CA MET A 129 -10.29 3.65 21.51
C MET A 129 -10.84 2.42 20.81
N SER A 130 -10.18 1.28 21.01
CA SER A 130 -10.64 -0.02 20.53
C SER A 130 -10.05 -1.09 21.45
N HIS A 131 -10.67 -1.31 22.61
CA HIS A 131 -10.16 -2.29 23.57
C HIS A 131 -11.28 -2.93 24.42
N PHE A 132 -11.07 -4.19 24.80
CA PHE A 132 -11.91 -4.95 25.72
C PHE A 132 -11.30 -5.04 27.12
N ASP A 133 -9.98 -5.02 27.21
CA ASP A 133 -9.21 -5.02 28.42
C ASP A 133 -8.68 -3.63 28.75
N TYR A 134 -8.39 -3.38 30.01
CA TYR A 134 -7.83 -2.11 30.44
C TYR A 134 -6.73 -2.32 31.50
N ILE A 135 -5.87 -1.34 31.61
CA ILE A 135 -4.85 -1.28 32.67
C ILE A 135 -5.53 -0.78 33.94
N SER A 136 -5.75 -1.66 34.91
CA SER A 136 -6.39 -1.30 36.17
C SER A 136 -5.37 -0.79 37.19
N LYS A 137 -4.11 -1.21 37.08
CA LYS A 137 -3.01 -0.80 37.93
C LYS A 137 -1.74 -0.69 37.10
N VAL A 138 -1.08 0.46 37.13
CA VAL A 138 0.21 0.67 36.47
C VAL A 138 1.30 -0.15 37.15
N ALA A 139 2.33 -0.54 36.38
CA ALA A 139 3.51 -1.21 36.90
C ALA A 139 4.30 -0.29 37.86
N PRO A 140 5.09 -0.86 38.79
CA PRO A 140 5.95 -0.04 39.66
C PRO A 140 6.84 0.93 38.89
N GLY A 141 6.90 2.16 39.33
CA GLY A 141 7.71 3.22 38.71
C GLY A 141 7.03 4.00 37.61
N PHE A 142 5.80 3.62 37.24
CA PHE A 142 5.01 4.34 36.23
C PHE A 142 4.07 5.36 36.84
N ASP A 143 3.95 6.50 36.18
CA ASP A 143 2.96 7.54 36.46
C ASP A 143 1.90 7.56 35.36
N ILE A 144 0.63 7.78 35.73
CA ILE A 144 -0.47 7.94 34.78
C ILE A 144 -0.35 9.33 34.16
N CYS A 145 -0.31 9.43 32.84
CA CYS A 145 -0.20 10.70 32.12
C CYS A 145 -1.37 11.02 31.18
N ALA A 146 -2.35 10.14 31.08
CA ALA A 146 -3.63 10.42 30.40
C ALA A 146 -4.75 9.52 30.93
N HIS A 147 -5.98 10.05 30.89
CA HIS A 147 -7.18 9.28 31.26
C HIS A 147 -8.39 9.73 30.43
N THR A 148 -9.37 8.85 30.35
CA THR A 148 -10.72 9.14 29.83
C THR A 148 -11.75 8.98 30.92
N ALA A 149 -13.02 9.22 30.64
CA ALA A 149 -14.10 9.03 31.61
C ALA A 149 -14.19 7.57 32.12
N ASP A 150 -13.95 6.60 31.23
CA ASP A 150 -14.10 5.17 31.51
C ASP A 150 -12.76 4.41 31.58
N CYS A 151 -11.65 5.05 31.18
CA CYS A 151 -10.34 4.46 31.18
C CYS A 151 -9.39 5.26 32.09
N PRO A 152 -9.10 4.79 33.30
CA PRO A 152 -8.26 5.52 34.26
C PRO A 152 -6.80 5.62 33.81
N VAL A 153 -6.33 4.69 32.99
CA VAL A 153 -4.98 4.67 32.44
C VAL A 153 -5.07 4.66 30.92
N ALA A 154 -5.27 5.82 30.33
CA ALA A 154 -5.21 6.00 28.87
C ALA A 154 -3.77 6.12 28.39
N ALA A 155 -2.87 6.60 29.23
CA ALA A 155 -1.43 6.58 29.02
C ALA A 155 -0.69 6.56 30.36
N ALA A 156 0.48 5.94 30.36
CA ALA A 156 1.37 5.87 31.52
C ALA A 156 2.82 5.95 31.05
N GLU A 157 3.69 6.41 31.93
CA GLU A 157 5.10 6.60 31.60
C GLU A 157 6.03 6.30 32.78
N ASN A 158 7.22 5.80 32.44
CA ASN A 158 8.37 5.71 33.33
C ASN A 158 9.58 6.32 32.60
N PRO A 159 9.74 7.68 32.65
CA PRO A 159 10.75 8.35 31.85
C PRO A 159 12.18 7.95 32.19
N SER A 160 12.47 7.62 33.47
CA SER A 160 13.81 7.19 33.89
C SER A 160 14.24 5.87 33.23
N GLU A 161 13.29 4.99 32.94
CA GLU A 161 13.53 3.73 32.23
C GLU A 161 13.21 3.85 30.73
N LYS A 162 12.79 5.03 30.26
CA LYS A 162 12.40 5.33 28.87
C LYS A 162 11.25 4.45 28.36
N LEU A 163 10.27 4.17 29.23
CA LEU A 163 9.12 3.32 28.92
C LEU A 163 7.84 4.16 28.92
N TYR A 164 7.06 3.98 27.86
CA TYR A 164 5.84 4.74 27.60
C TYR A 164 4.74 3.82 27.10
N ALA A 165 3.52 4.03 27.55
CA ALA A 165 2.35 3.22 27.20
C ALA A 165 1.16 4.10 26.85
N ILE A 166 0.52 3.83 25.74
CA ILE A 166 -0.69 4.51 25.27
C ILE A 166 -1.75 3.45 24.99
N GLN A 167 -2.91 3.54 25.65
CA GLN A 167 -4.02 2.60 25.44
C GLN A 167 -4.73 2.79 24.12
N PHE A 168 -4.83 4.01 23.64
CA PHE A 168 -5.49 4.35 22.38
C PHE A 168 -4.56 4.22 21.17
N HIS A 169 -5.08 4.47 19.99
CA HIS A 169 -4.38 4.34 18.71
C HIS A 169 -3.98 5.71 18.16
N PRO A 170 -2.73 6.18 18.38
CA PRO A 170 -2.28 7.47 17.83
C PRO A 170 -2.06 7.44 16.31
N GLU A 171 -1.93 6.25 15.73
CA GLU A 171 -1.67 6.04 14.31
C GLU A 171 -2.89 6.29 13.42
N VAL A 172 -4.10 6.17 13.96
CA VAL A 172 -5.32 6.35 13.17
C VAL A 172 -5.74 7.82 13.09
N LEU A 173 -6.39 8.21 11.99
CA LEU A 173 -6.80 9.61 11.74
C LEU A 173 -7.79 10.15 12.79
N HIS A 174 -8.56 9.27 13.43
CA HIS A 174 -9.53 9.66 14.45
C HIS A 174 -8.90 10.10 15.77
N THR A 175 -7.63 9.79 16.01
CA THR A 175 -6.85 10.42 17.08
C THR A 175 -6.29 11.72 16.53
N LYS A 176 -6.93 12.82 16.95
CA LYS A 176 -6.77 14.14 16.35
C LYS A 176 -5.32 14.65 16.33
N GLU A 177 -4.58 14.40 17.41
CA GLU A 177 -3.19 14.86 17.56
C GLU A 177 -2.20 13.68 17.64
N GLY A 178 -2.59 12.52 17.12
CA GLY A 178 -1.79 11.29 17.18
C GLY A 178 -0.42 11.41 16.51
N THR A 179 -0.34 12.10 15.38
CA THR A 179 0.93 12.34 14.68
C THR A 179 1.91 13.15 15.55
N LYS A 180 1.43 14.14 16.29
CA LYS A 180 2.22 14.88 17.27
C LYS A 180 2.79 13.98 18.37
N MET A 181 1.98 13.07 18.88
CA MET A 181 2.37 12.12 19.93
C MET A 181 3.48 11.19 19.44
N LEU A 182 3.34 10.64 18.24
CA LEU A 182 4.38 9.81 17.62
C LEU A 182 5.64 10.60 17.30
N SER A 183 5.51 11.82 16.81
CA SER A 183 6.62 12.75 16.58
C SER A 183 7.38 13.04 17.90
N ASN A 184 6.66 13.29 18.98
CA ASN A 184 7.27 13.46 20.29
C ASN A 184 8.07 12.25 20.74
N PHE A 185 7.55 11.05 20.50
CA PHE A 185 8.27 9.83 20.83
C PHE A 185 9.58 9.72 20.04
N VAL A 186 9.53 9.85 18.71
CA VAL A 186 10.74 9.64 17.88
C VAL A 186 11.76 10.77 18.02
N TYR A 187 11.34 12.01 18.23
CA TYR A 187 12.24 13.17 18.36
C TYR A 187 12.64 13.48 19.81
N ASN A 188 11.67 13.63 20.70
CA ASN A 188 11.95 14.08 22.07
C ASN A 188 12.43 12.96 22.99
N ILE A 189 12.00 11.72 22.74
CA ILE A 189 12.31 10.56 23.57
C ILE A 189 13.41 9.71 22.94
N CYS A 190 13.30 9.36 21.66
CA CYS A 190 14.30 8.57 20.94
C CYS A 190 15.48 9.39 20.42
N HIS A 191 15.36 10.72 20.39
CA HIS A 191 16.40 11.65 19.92
C HIS A 191 16.83 11.40 18.47
N CYS A 192 15.87 11.03 17.60
CA CYS A 192 16.12 10.91 16.17
C CYS A 192 16.33 12.29 15.54
N SER A 193 17.15 12.35 14.49
CA SER A 193 17.50 13.61 13.80
C SER A 193 16.61 13.95 12.61
N GLY A 194 15.80 12.98 12.12
CA GLY A 194 14.99 13.16 10.93
C GLY A 194 15.76 12.96 9.62
N ASP A 195 16.58 11.93 9.55
CA ASP A 195 17.51 11.65 8.44
C ASP A 195 16.88 10.84 7.30
N TRP A 196 15.64 10.36 7.45
CA TRP A 196 14.92 9.63 6.43
C TRP A 196 14.18 10.58 5.50
N ARG A 197 14.83 10.95 4.36
CA ARG A 197 14.33 11.93 3.39
C ARG A 197 14.40 11.36 1.99
N MET A 198 13.40 11.63 1.16
CA MET A 198 13.30 11.03 -0.18
C MET A 198 14.32 11.59 -1.17
N ASP A 199 14.71 12.87 -1.06
CA ASP A 199 15.81 13.44 -1.83
C ASP A 199 17.13 12.71 -1.59
N SER A 200 17.49 12.51 -0.34
CA SER A 200 18.68 11.77 0.09
C SER A 200 18.60 10.29 -0.31
N PHE A 201 17.40 9.70 -0.22
CA PHE A 201 17.15 8.34 -0.69
C PHE A 201 17.47 8.19 -2.19
N VAL A 202 16.99 9.10 -3.03
CA VAL A 202 17.21 9.08 -4.48
C VAL A 202 18.70 9.13 -4.80
N GLU A 203 19.43 10.09 -4.23
CA GLU A 203 20.89 10.22 -4.45
C GLU A 203 21.65 8.97 -4.04
N HIS A 204 21.34 8.45 -2.86
CA HIS A 204 21.97 7.26 -2.32
C HIS A 204 21.68 6.02 -3.19
N GLN A 205 20.42 5.86 -3.60
CA GLN A 205 19.99 4.71 -4.38
C GLN A 205 20.62 4.71 -5.79
N ILE A 206 20.72 5.87 -6.43
CA ILE A 206 21.42 6.02 -7.71
C ILE A 206 22.89 5.56 -7.58
N LYS A 207 23.56 5.99 -6.54
CA LYS A 207 24.95 5.59 -6.29
C LYS A 207 25.08 4.08 -6.05
N ALA A 208 24.21 3.52 -5.21
CA ALA A 208 24.22 2.08 -4.90
C ALA A 208 23.94 1.22 -6.14
N ILE A 209 23.00 1.64 -6.99
CA ILE A 209 22.69 0.94 -8.25
C ILE A 209 23.89 0.99 -9.19
N ARG A 210 24.52 2.15 -9.37
CA ARG A 210 25.73 2.27 -10.21
C ARG A 210 26.86 1.36 -9.77
N GLU A 211 27.12 1.32 -8.47
CA GLU A 211 28.15 0.46 -7.88
C GLU A 211 27.84 -1.03 -8.09
N LYS A 212 26.58 -1.42 -7.88
CA LYS A 212 26.13 -2.81 -8.02
C LYS A 212 26.16 -3.28 -9.48
N VAL A 213 25.65 -2.47 -10.39
CA VAL A 213 25.51 -2.82 -11.81
C VAL A 213 26.85 -2.76 -12.55
N GLY A 214 27.70 -1.78 -12.22
CA GLY A 214 28.95 -1.56 -12.95
C GLY A 214 28.69 -1.39 -14.45
N ASN A 215 29.29 -2.25 -15.26
CA ASN A 215 29.10 -2.28 -16.72
C ASN A 215 28.03 -3.30 -17.16
N GLY A 216 27.27 -3.86 -16.22
CA GLY A 216 26.26 -4.87 -16.49
C GLY A 216 25.05 -4.34 -17.24
N ARG A 217 24.27 -5.27 -17.78
CA ARG A 217 22.99 -4.99 -18.45
C ARG A 217 21.82 -5.34 -17.54
N VAL A 218 20.81 -4.50 -17.55
CA VAL A 218 19.64 -4.62 -16.67
C VAL A 218 18.36 -4.69 -17.50
N LEU A 219 17.48 -5.62 -17.15
CA LEU A 219 16.17 -5.81 -17.76
C LEU A 219 15.08 -5.45 -16.74
N CYS A 220 14.11 -4.66 -17.17
CA CYS A 220 12.97 -4.23 -16.37
C CYS A 220 11.66 -4.51 -17.09
N ALA A 221 10.73 -5.18 -16.42
CA ALA A 221 9.35 -5.25 -16.90
C ALA A 221 8.61 -3.98 -16.49
N LEU A 222 8.17 -3.21 -17.47
CA LEU A 222 7.45 -1.95 -17.25
C LEU A 222 5.96 -2.22 -17.42
N SER A 223 5.18 -2.07 -16.34
CA SER A 223 3.74 -2.34 -16.36
C SER A 223 2.88 -1.11 -16.64
N GLY A 224 3.47 0.08 -16.62
CA GLY A 224 2.73 1.34 -16.65
C GLY A 224 2.21 1.80 -15.28
N GLY A 225 2.31 0.97 -14.24
CA GLY A 225 2.00 1.34 -12.86
C GLY A 225 3.05 2.24 -12.23
N VAL A 226 2.71 2.84 -11.10
CA VAL A 226 3.58 3.79 -10.40
C VAL A 226 4.91 3.16 -10.00
N ASP A 227 4.89 1.99 -9.39
CA ASP A 227 6.09 1.35 -8.84
C ASP A 227 7.09 1.01 -9.94
N SER A 228 6.64 0.37 -11.02
CA SER A 228 7.52 0.04 -12.16
C SER A 228 8.04 1.29 -12.88
N SER A 229 7.22 2.33 -12.96
CA SER A 229 7.62 3.61 -13.56
C SER A 229 8.70 4.31 -12.74
N VAL A 230 8.53 4.38 -11.42
CA VAL A 230 9.52 4.98 -10.51
C VAL A 230 10.82 4.18 -10.53
N ALA A 231 10.74 2.85 -10.48
CA ALA A 231 11.92 1.98 -10.58
C ALA A 231 12.67 2.19 -11.91
N ALA A 232 11.96 2.25 -13.03
CA ALA A 232 12.56 2.46 -14.34
C ALA A 232 13.26 3.82 -14.45
N VAL A 233 12.64 4.90 -13.97
CA VAL A 233 13.25 6.25 -14.00
C VAL A 233 14.48 6.33 -13.10
N LEU A 234 14.41 5.75 -11.91
CA LEU A 234 15.54 5.69 -10.99
C LEU A 234 16.73 4.97 -11.60
N LEU A 235 16.49 3.81 -12.23
CA LEU A 235 17.51 3.06 -12.96
C LEU A 235 18.03 3.79 -14.18
N SER A 236 17.17 4.44 -14.95
CA SER A 236 17.56 5.26 -16.09
C SER A 236 18.56 6.34 -15.68
N ARG A 237 18.32 7.02 -14.58
CA ARG A 237 19.26 8.01 -14.04
C ARG A 237 20.58 7.40 -13.56
N ALA A 238 20.52 6.20 -13.02
CA ALA A 238 21.70 5.52 -12.51
C ALA A 238 22.60 4.98 -13.62
N ILE A 239 22.03 4.31 -14.62
CA ILE A 239 22.76 3.48 -15.60
C ILE A 239 22.44 3.78 -17.07
N GLY A 240 21.46 4.63 -17.37
CA GLY A 240 21.13 5.05 -18.73
C GLY A 240 20.82 3.88 -19.68
N ASP A 241 21.54 3.82 -20.79
CA ASP A 241 21.36 2.85 -21.88
C ASP A 241 21.71 1.38 -21.51
N GLN A 242 22.26 1.14 -20.34
CA GLN A 242 22.41 -0.22 -19.79
C GLN A 242 21.07 -0.85 -19.39
N LEU A 243 20.01 -0.01 -19.27
CA LEU A 243 18.66 -0.43 -18.93
C LEU A 243 17.83 -0.71 -20.17
N THR A 244 17.22 -1.87 -20.23
CA THR A 244 16.17 -2.21 -21.21
C THR A 244 14.85 -2.45 -20.48
N CYS A 245 13.83 -1.68 -20.84
CA CYS A 245 12.47 -1.84 -20.34
C CYS A 245 11.59 -2.52 -21.38
N VAL A 246 10.92 -3.58 -21.00
CA VAL A 246 9.94 -4.30 -21.84
C VAL A 246 8.54 -3.98 -21.32
N PHE A 247 7.74 -3.38 -22.17
CA PHE A 247 6.33 -3.09 -21.92
C PHE A 247 5.44 -3.98 -22.79
N VAL A 248 4.63 -4.81 -22.15
CA VAL A 248 3.69 -5.71 -22.84
C VAL A 248 2.31 -5.08 -22.83
N ASP A 249 1.83 -4.71 -24.02
CA ASP A 249 0.44 -4.33 -24.22
C ASP A 249 -0.40 -5.60 -24.46
N GLN A 250 -1.08 -6.01 -23.41
CA GLN A 250 -1.89 -7.24 -23.40
C GLN A 250 -3.32 -7.04 -23.93
N GLY A 251 -3.66 -5.82 -24.35
CA GLY A 251 -5.00 -5.50 -24.80
C GLY A 251 -6.04 -5.29 -23.69
N LEU A 252 -5.63 -5.38 -22.44
CA LEU A 252 -6.51 -5.27 -21.27
C LEU A 252 -6.20 -4.02 -20.44
N LEU A 253 -5.48 -3.06 -21.03
CA LEU A 253 -5.14 -1.79 -20.41
C LEU A 253 -6.29 -0.79 -20.51
N ARG A 254 -6.24 0.28 -19.71
CA ARG A 254 -7.16 1.41 -19.85
C ARG A 254 -7.02 2.05 -21.24
N LYS A 255 -8.04 2.79 -21.64
CA LYS A 255 -8.01 3.51 -22.92
C LYS A 255 -6.77 4.37 -23.06
N ASN A 256 -6.04 4.22 -24.16
CA ASN A 256 -4.81 4.96 -24.51
C ASN A 256 -3.63 4.76 -23.57
N GLU A 257 -3.71 3.88 -22.58
CA GLU A 257 -2.65 3.72 -21.58
C GLU A 257 -1.33 3.21 -22.20
N GLY A 258 -1.39 2.30 -23.15
CA GLY A 258 -0.20 1.83 -23.86
C GLY A 258 0.55 2.96 -24.59
N ASP A 259 -0.19 3.81 -25.27
CA ASP A 259 0.37 4.97 -25.99
C ASP A 259 0.92 6.02 -25.01
N GLU A 260 0.26 6.21 -23.87
CA GLU A 260 0.76 7.10 -22.80
C GLU A 260 2.09 6.61 -22.22
N VAL A 261 2.21 5.32 -21.97
CA VAL A 261 3.46 4.71 -21.48
C VAL A 261 4.58 4.88 -22.50
N GLU A 262 4.31 4.61 -23.77
CA GLU A 262 5.28 4.80 -24.85
C GLU A 262 5.69 6.27 -25.03
N ALA A 263 4.76 7.21 -24.87
CA ALA A 263 5.08 8.64 -24.94
C ALA A 263 6.06 9.08 -23.85
N VAL A 264 5.97 8.46 -22.67
CA VAL A 264 6.85 8.80 -21.53
C VAL A 264 8.19 8.07 -21.61
N PHE A 265 8.19 6.77 -21.90
CA PHE A 265 9.36 5.89 -21.80
C PHE A 265 9.96 5.49 -23.15
N GLY A 266 9.26 5.75 -24.24
CA GLY A 266 9.72 5.43 -25.60
C GLY A 266 10.80 6.37 -26.09
N PRO A 267 11.24 6.21 -27.37
CA PRO A 267 12.33 6.97 -27.96
C PRO A 267 12.13 8.50 -27.96
N ASP A 268 10.88 8.94 -28.01
CA ASP A 268 10.52 10.36 -27.99
C ASP A 268 10.30 10.90 -26.56
N GLY A 269 10.48 10.07 -25.55
CA GLY A 269 10.35 10.43 -24.14
C GLY A 269 11.61 11.05 -23.56
N ASP A 270 11.50 11.52 -22.31
CA ASP A 270 12.56 12.28 -21.63
C ASP A 270 13.61 11.40 -20.93
N TYR A 271 13.45 10.09 -20.96
CA TYR A 271 14.30 9.16 -20.20
C TYR A 271 15.27 8.39 -21.09
N ASP A 272 16.52 8.29 -20.63
CA ASP A 272 17.57 7.54 -21.30
C ASP A 272 17.49 6.05 -20.89
N LEU A 273 16.84 5.25 -21.73
CA LEU A 273 16.70 3.80 -21.59
C LEU A 273 16.32 3.17 -22.93
N ASN A 274 16.53 1.89 -23.06
CA ASN A 274 16.03 1.12 -24.21
C ASN A 274 14.59 0.67 -23.92
N PHE A 275 13.66 1.07 -24.75
CA PHE A 275 12.24 0.74 -24.59
C PHE A 275 11.76 -0.20 -25.68
N ILE A 276 11.14 -1.30 -25.26
CA ILE A 276 10.54 -2.28 -26.17
C ILE A 276 9.06 -2.40 -25.82
N ARG A 277 8.19 -2.03 -26.76
CA ARG A 277 6.75 -2.27 -26.65
C ARG A 277 6.40 -3.53 -27.43
N VAL A 278 5.71 -4.45 -26.77
CA VAL A 278 5.20 -5.68 -27.39
C VAL A 278 3.69 -5.59 -27.47
N ASN A 279 3.16 -5.48 -28.67
CA ASN A 279 1.71 -5.50 -28.93
C ASN A 279 1.23 -6.94 -29.01
N ALA A 280 0.67 -7.46 -27.94
CA ALA A 280 0.26 -8.85 -27.78
C ALA A 280 -1.27 -9.03 -27.62
N GLN A 281 -2.07 -8.02 -27.96
CA GLN A 281 -3.51 -7.99 -27.71
C GLN A 281 -4.23 -9.22 -28.25
N ASP A 282 -4.02 -9.55 -29.53
CA ASP A 282 -4.69 -10.68 -30.19
C ASP A 282 -4.36 -12.01 -29.51
N ARG A 283 -3.14 -12.17 -29.09
CA ARG A 283 -2.65 -13.36 -28.39
C ARG A 283 -3.38 -13.59 -27.07
N PHE A 284 -3.62 -12.51 -26.29
CA PHE A 284 -4.38 -12.61 -25.05
C PHE A 284 -5.86 -12.87 -25.32
N TYR A 285 -6.46 -12.23 -26.32
CA TYR A 285 -7.86 -12.47 -26.67
C TYR A 285 -8.10 -13.91 -27.14
N GLU A 286 -7.18 -14.49 -27.90
CA GLU A 286 -7.27 -15.90 -28.32
C GLU A 286 -7.24 -16.86 -27.11
N LYS A 287 -6.36 -16.60 -26.14
CA LYS A 287 -6.25 -17.43 -24.93
C LYS A 287 -7.45 -17.29 -24.00
N LEU A 288 -8.11 -16.15 -24.00
CA LEU A 288 -9.28 -15.87 -23.17
C LEU A 288 -10.61 -16.25 -23.83
N ALA A 289 -10.60 -16.63 -25.09
CA ALA A 289 -11.81 -17.03 -25.80
C ALA A 289 -12.53 -18.18 -25.09
N GLY A 290 -13.82 -17.98 -24.78
CA GLY A 290 -14.66 -18.97 -24.10
C GLY A 290 -14.38 -19.13 -22.60
N VAL A 291 -13.53 -18.31 -22.00
CA VAL A 291 -13.18 -18.39 -20.57
C VAL A 291 -14.00 -17.37 -19.78
N GLU A 292 -14.85 -17.85 -18.88
CA GLU A 292 -15.75 -17.03 -18.07
C GLU A 292 -15.35 -16.99 -16.58
N GLU A 293 -14.70 -18.03 -16.08
CA GLU A 293 -14.39 -18.18 -14.67
C GLU A 293 -13.23 -17.26 -14.26
N PRO A 294 -13.39 -16.42 -13.19
CA PRO A 294 -12.44 -15.39 -12.79
C PRO A 294 -11.02 -15.88 -12.54
N GLU A 295 -10.85 -16.95 -11.78
CA GLU A 295 -9.52 -17.50 -11.47
C GLU A 295 -8.81 -18.05 -12.71
N LYS A 296 -9.56 -18.65 -13.62
CA LYS A 296 -9.04 -19.08 -14.92
C LYS A 296 -8.53 -17.90 -15.75
N LYS A 297 -9.32 -16.82 -15.80
CA LYS A 297 -8.89 -15.60 -16.50
C LYS A 297 -7.60 -15.04 -15.92
N ARG A 298 -7.52 -14.90 -14.61
CA ARG A 298 -6.32 -14.43 -13.89
C ARG A 298 -5.09 -15.28 -14.21
N LYS A 299 -5.26 -16.59 -14.14
CA LYS A 299 -4.18 -17.54 -14.42
C LYS A 299 -3.70 -17.45 -15.88
N ILE A 300 -4.60 -17.43 -16.83
CA ILE A 300 -4.26 -17.32 -18.26
C ILE A 300 -3.51 -16.02 -18.54
N ILE A 301 -4.01 -14.90 -18.04
CA ILE A 301 -3.38 -13.58 -18.24
C ILE A 301 -1.98 -13.55 -17.64
N GLY A 302 -1.82 -14.05 -16.44
CA GLY A 302 -0.51 -14.11 -15.76
C GLY A 302 0.49 -15.01 -16.50
N GLU A 303 0.10 -16.22 -16.88
CA GLU A 303 0.95 -17.17 -17.62
C GLU A 303 1.34 -16.63 -18.99
N GLU A 304 0.40 -16.04 -19.71
CA GLU A 304 0.67 -15.51 -21.04
C GLU A 304 1.60 -14.29 -21.00
N PHE A 305 1.44 -13.41 -20.00
CA PHE A 305 2.34 -12.30 -19.77
C PHE A 305 3.79 -12.80 -19.59
N ILE A 306 3.98 -13.81 -18.76
CA ILE A 306 5.29 -14.41 -18.52
C ILE A 306 5.90 -14.95 -19.83
N ARG A 307 5.13 -15.65 -20.62
CA ARG A 307 5.60 -16.22 -21.92
C ARG A 307 6.02 -15.13 -22.90
N VAL A 308 5.25 -14.07 -23.00
CA VAL A 308 5.58 -12.91 -23.86
C VAL A 308 6.86 -12.25 -23.39
N PHE A 309 6.97 -12.01 -22.09
CA PHE A 309 8.14 -11.40 -21.48
C PHE A 309 9.41 -12.24 -21.68
N GLU A 310 9.32 -13.54 -21.48
CA GLU A 310 10.43 -14.48 -21.72
C GLU A 310 10.91 -14.45 -23.17
N GLN A 311 9.99 -14.43 -24.13
CA GLN A 311 10.34 -14.37 -25.55
C GLN A 311 11.07 -13.08 -25.90
N GLU A 312 10.66 -11.96 -25.34
CA GLU A 312 11.34 -10.67 -25.53
C GLU A 312 12.69 -10.63 -24.81
N ALA A 313 12.76 -11.19 -23.61
CA ALA A 313 14.04 -11.28 -22.85
C ALA A 313 15.10 -12.07 -23.63
N LYS A 314 14.72 -13.17 -24.30
CA LYS A 314 15.61 -13.94 -25.15
C LYS A 314 16.14 -13.14 -26.35
N LYS A 315 15.30 -12.27 -26.93
CA LYS A 315 15.71 -11.39 -28.03
C LYS A 315 16.70 -10.30 -27.59
N VAL A 316 16.55 -9.81 -26.37
CA VAL A 316 17.47 -8.82 -25.76
C VAL A 316 18.86 -9.43 -25.56
N GLY A 317 18.94 -10.74 -25.29
CA GLY A 317 20.18 -11.46 -25.07
C GLY A 317 20.57 -11.51 -23.60
N ALA A 318 21.88 -11.66 -23.33
CA ALA A 318 22.39 -11.79 -21.97
C ALA A 318 22.13 -10.52 -21.14
N VAL A 319 21.52 -10.69 -19.98
CA VAL A 319 21.35 -9.65 -18.97
C VAL A 319 21.97 -10.10 -17.65
N ASP A 320 22.51 -9.15 -16.89
CA ASP A 320 23.14 -9.44 -15.61
C ASP A 320 22.16 -9.29 -14.45
N PHE A 321 21.20 -8.40 -14.56
CA PHE A 321 20.25 -8.08 -13.50
C PHE A 321 18.83 -7.97 -14.03
N LEU A 322 17.88 -8.43 -13.21
CA LEU A 322 16.44 -8.25 -13.42
C LEU A 322 15.88 -7.30 -12.36
N VAL A 323 15.06 -6.34 -12.75
CA VAL A 323 14.42 -5.39 -11.84
C VAL A 323 13.05 -5.87 -11.41
N GLN A 324 12.77 -5.74 -10.13
CA GLN A 324 11.44 -5.92 -9.57
C GLN A 324 10.97 -4.66 -8.84
N GLY A 325 9.69 -4.33 -9.01
CA GLY A 325 9.05 -3.20 -8.35
C GLY A 325 8.52 -3.55 -6.95
N THR A 326 9.20 -4.41 -6.21
CA THR A 326 8.84 -4.77 -4.84
C THR A 326 8.90 -3.54 -3.94
N ILE A 327 7.86 -3.33 -3.15
CA ILE A 327 7.78 -2.27 -2.14
C ILE A 327 7.71 -2.86 -0.73
N TYR A 328 7.84 -2.02 0.29
CA TYR A 328 7.96 -2.52 1.67
C TYR A 328 6.73 -3.30 2.17
N PRO A 329 5.49 -2.95 1.88
CA PRO A 329 4.33 -3.79 2.22
C PRO A 329 4.42 -5.22 1.66
N ASP A 330 4.96 -5.39 0.46
CA ASP A 330 5.18 -6.71 -0.13
C ASP A 330 6.16 -7.55 0.68
N VAL A 331 7.21 -6.92 1.20
CA VAL A 331 8.21 -7.57 2.07
C VAL A 331 7.58 -8.01 3.39
N VAL A 332 6.75 -7.16 3.98
CA VAL A 332 6.04 -7.44 5.25
C VAL A 332 5.05 -8.60 5.10
N GLU A 333 4.23 -8.57 4.06
CA GLU A 333 3.20 -9.60 3.80
C GLU A 333 3.80 -10.97 3.48
N SER A 334 4.98 -11.01 2.87
CA SER A 334 5.68 -12.28 2.57
C SER A 334 6.40 -12.90 3.76
N GLY A 335 6.27 -12.31 4.97
CA GLY A 335 6.98 -12.74 6.17
C GLY A 335 8.36 -12.10 6.32
N LEU A 336 8.73 -11.88 7.54
CA LEU A 336 9.88 -11.08 7.94
C LEU A 336 11.21 -11.85 7.77
N GLY A 337 11.82 -11.76 6.64
CA GLY A 337 13.17 -12.31 6.41
C GLY A 337 13.42 -12.68 4.94
N GLY A 338 14.66 -12.57 4.52
CA GLY A 338 15.09 -12.64 3.13
C GLY A 338 14.60 -13.84 2.29
N GLU A 339 14.21 -14.95 2.91
CA GLU A 339 13.72 -16.13 2.20
C GLU A 339 12.31 -15.97 1.64
N SER A 340 11.42 -15.26 2.34
CA SER A 340 10.05 -15.06 1.86
C SER A 340 9.94 -13.97 0.81
N ALA A 341 10.85 -13.04 0.75
CA ALA A 341 10.94 -12.08 -0.34
C ALA A 341 11.24 -12.77 -1.69
N VAL A 342 12.00 -13.86 -1.66
CA VAL A 342 12.27 -14.69 -2.85
C VAL A 342 11.00 -15.39 -3.33
N ILE A 343 10.14 -15.87 -2.42
CA ILE A 343 8.89 -16.55 -2.77
C ILE A 343 7.91 -15.59 -3.45
N LYS A 344 7.81 -14.35 -2.99
CA LYS A 344 6.91 -13.36 -3.61
C LYS A 344 7.47 -12.76 -4.90
N SER A 345 8.77 -12.67 -5.02
CA SER A 345 9.43 -12.34 -6.28
C SER A 345 9.13 -13.39 -7.36
N HIS A 346 8.93 -14.65 -6.98
CA HIS A 346 8.42 -15.69 -7.89
C HIS A 346 6.95 -15.48 -8.29
N HIS A 347 6.13 -14.83 -7.46
CA HIS A 347 4.73 -14.52 -7.80
C HIS A 347 4.59 -13.33 -8.74
N ASN A 348 5.46 -12.33 -8.66
CA ASN A 348 5.46 -11.18 -9.58
C ASN A 348 6.13 -11.49 -10.92
N VAL A 349 6.98 -12.49 -10.98
CA VAL A 349 7.77 -12.89 -12.15
C VAL A 349 7.83 -14.43 -12.27
N GLY A 350 6.80 -15.12 -11.81
CA GLY A 350 6.76 -16.58 -11.73
C GLY A 350 7.18 -17.24 -13.04
N GLY A 351 8.21 -18.08 -13.01
CA GLY A 351 8.72 -18.81 -14.15
C GLY A 351 9.88 -18.17 -14.90
N LEU A 352 10.23 -16.90 -14.68
CA LEU A 352 11.35 -16.24 -15.33
C LEU A 352 12.74 -16.83 -14.99
N PRO A 353 13.01 -17.30 -13.76
CA PRO A 353 14.32 -17.84 -13.41
C PRO A 353 14.82 -18.98 -14.28
N ASP A 354 13.91 -19.76 -14.85
CA ASP A 354 14.27 -20.94 -15.64
C ASP A 354 14.78 -20.61 -17.06
N TYR A 355 14.51 -19.38 -17.55
CA TYR A 355 14.74 -19.00 -18.95
C TYR A 355 15.60 -17.76 -19.16
N VAL A 356 15.82 -16.97 -18.12
CA VAL A 356 16.68 -15.79 -18.15
C VAL A 356 17.87 -16.02 -17.23
N ASP A 357 19.04 -16.16 -17.82
CA ASP A 357 20.29 -16.29 -17.06
C ASP A 357 20.73 -14.91 -16.56
N PHE A 358 20.44 -14.60 -15.30
CA PHE A 358 20.82 -13.35 -14.65
C PHE A 358 21.48 -13.62 -13.29
N LYS A 359 22.36 -12.72 -12.87
CA LYS A 359 23.13 -12.88 -11.62
C LYS A 359 22.30 -12.59 -10.38
N GLU A 360 21.50 -11.52 -10.42
CA GLU A 360 20.81 -11.02 -9.25
C GLU A 360 19.58 -10.19 -9.63
N ILE A 361 18.62 -10.12 -8.71
CA ILE A 361 17.45 -9.25 -8.80
C ILE A 361 17.78 -7.93 -8.10
N ILE A 362 17.40 -6.81 -8.73
CA ILE A 362 17.47 -5.47 -8.15
C ILE A 362 16.06 -5.05 -7.74
N GLU A 363 15.90 -4.70 -6.48
CA GLU A 363 14.64 -4.21 -5.90
C GLU A 363 14.85 -2.79 -5.37
N PRO A 364 14.80 -1.76 -6.22
CA PRO A 364 15.22 -0.40 -5.84
C PRO A 364 14.26 0.29 -4.87
N LEU A 365 13.02 -0.19 -4.75
CA LEU A 365 11.96 0.39 -3.92
C LEU A 365 11.60 -0.47 -2.71
N ARG A 366 12.37 -1.50 -2.43
CA ARG A 366 12.08 -2.51 -1.41
C ARG A 366 11.82 -1.92 -0.02
N ASP A 367 12.50 -0.85 0.33
CA ASP A 367 12.39 -0.22 1.65
C ASP A 367 11.27 0.83 1.74
N LEU A 368 10.52 1.08 0.68
CA LEU A 368 9.54 2.16 0.60
C LEU A 368 8.11 1.70 0.74
N PHE A 369 7.30 2.49 1.45
CA PHE A 369 5.85 2.44 1.36
C PHE A 369 5.35 3.15 0.08
N LYS A 370 4.11 2.91 -0.30
CA LYS A 370 3.52 3.45 -1.53
C LYS A 370 3.55 4.98 -1.61
N ASP A 371 3.26 5.66 -0.51
CA ASP A 371 3.32 7.11 -0.43
C ASP A 371 4.76 7.65 -0.60
N GLU A 372 5.74 6.93 -0.08
CA GLU A 372 7.16 7.24 -0.27
C GLU A 372 7.60 7.01 -1.72
N VAL A 373 7.13 5.95 -2.37
CA VAL A 373 7.36 5.71 -3.81
C VAL A 373 6.84 6.89 -4.64
N ARG A 374 5.66 7.40 -4.32
CA ARG A 374 5.10 8.59 -5.00
C ARG A 374 5.94 9.83 -4.78
N LYS A 375 6.44 10.06 -3.56
CA LYS A 375 7.37 11.17 -3.27
C LYS A 375 8.67 11.04 -4.07
N VAL A 376 9.23 9.85 -4.15
CA VAL A 376 10.40 9.56 -5.01
C VAL A 376 10.08 9.86 -6.47
N GLY A 377 8.92 9.47 -6.95
CA GLY A 377 8.46 9.78 -8.31
C GLY A 377 8.43 11.28 -8.59
N LEU A 378 7.92 12.09 -7.66
CA LEU A 378 7.92 13.56 -7.76
C LEU A 378 9.34 14.14 -7.74
N GLU A 379 10.21 13.66 -6.87
CA GLU A 379 11.63 14.03 -6.83
C GLU A 379 12.35 13.74 -8.15
N LEU A 380 11.99 12.65 -8.80
CA LEU A 380 12.53 12.28 -10.12
C LEU A 380 11.92 13.07 -11.28
N GLY A 381 10.96 13.94 -11.01
CA GLY A 381 10.31 14.74 -12.05
C GLY A 381 9.31 13.99 -12.91
N ILE A 382 8.83 12.85 -12.46
CA ILE A 382 7.78 12.09 -13.16
C ILE A 382 6.47 12.89 -13.11
N PRO A 383 5.73 12.98 -14.24
CA PRO A 383 4.47 13.72 -14.27
C PRO A 383 3.49 13.25 -13.18
N GLU A 384 2.80 14.22 -12.55
CA GLU A 384 1.87 13.93 -11.45
C GLU A 384 0.77 12.92 -11.82
N TYR A 385 0.27 12.96 -13.05
CA TYR A 385 -0.78 12.04 -13.49
C TYR A 385 -0.33 10.57 -13.51
N LEU A 386 0.97 10.31 -13.66
CA LEU A 386 1.55 8.97 -13.54
C LEU A 386 1.80 8.60 -12.08
N VAL A 387 2.34 9.54 -11.29
CA VAL A 387 2.69 9.32 -9.89
C VAL A 387 1.44 9.03 -9.05
N PHE A 388 0.36 9.76 -9.28
CA PHE A 388 -0.90 9.64 -8.55
C PHE A 388 -1.95 8.78 -9.25
N ARG A 389 -1.56 8.05 -10.29
CA ARG A 389 -2.46 7.08 -10.93
C ARG A 389 -3.00 6.10 -9.90
N GLN A 390 -4.32 5.89 -9.91
CA GLN A 390 -4.96 4.93 -9.03
C GLN A 390 -4.48 3.49 -9.30
N PRO A 391 -4.58 2.58 -8.31
CA PRO A 391 -4.24 1.17 -8.51
C PRO A 391 -4.96 0.55 -9.70
N PHE A 392 -4.24 -0.28 -10.44
CA PHE A 392 -4.79 -1.03 -11.55
C PHE A 392 -4.43 -2.50 -11.40
N PRO A 393 -5.40 -3.41 -11.52
CA PRO A 393 -5.16 -4.83 -11.27
C PRO A 393 -4.22 -5.43 -12.31
N GLY A 394 -3.41 -6.43 -11.90
CA GLY A 394 -2.50 -7.14 -12.80
C GLY A 394 -3.19 -7.73 -14.03
N PRO A 395 -4.37 -8.40 -13.89
CA PRO A 395 -5.14 -8.89 -15.03
C PRO A 395 -5.78 -7.79 -15.88
N GLY A 396 -5.66 -6.53 -15.50
CA GLY A 396 -6.23 -5.41 -16.23
C GLY A 396 -7.75 -5.46 -16.31
N LEU A 397 -8.31 -5.03 -17.43
CA LEU A 397 -9.76 -5.01 -17.66
C LEU A 397 -10.37 -6.43 -17.76
N GLY A 398 -9.56 -7.46 -17.82
CA GLY A 398 -10.05 -8.85 -17.85
C GLY A 398 -10.93 -9.22 -16.66
N ILE A 399 -10.67 -8.64 -15.49
CA ILE A 399 -11.47 -8.83 -14.27
C ILE A 399 -12.55 -7.76 -14.07
N ARG A 400 -12.65 -6.81 -14.98
CA ARG A 400 -13.70 -5.78 -15.03
C ARG A 400 -14.72 -6.04 -16.15
N ILE A 401 -14.65 -7.21 -16.75
CA ILE A 401 -15.63 -7.74 -17.69
C ILE A 401 -16.17 -9.04 -17.09
N ILE A 402 -17.43 -9.04 -16.70
CA ILE A 402 -18.09 -10.23 -16.18
C ILE A 402 -18.34 -11.18 -17.36
N GLY A 403 -17.85 -12.42 -17.25
CA GLY A 403 -17.95 -13.40 -18.32
C GLY A 403 -16.77 -13.38 -19.29
N GLU A 404 -16.99 -13.82 -20.50
CA GLU A 404 -15.97 -13.93 -21.55
C GLU A 404 -15.39 -12.57 -21.94
N VAL A 405 -14.08 -12.49 -22.06
CA VAL A 405 -13.36 -11.28 -22.51
C VAL A 405 -13.24 -11.30 -24.04
N THR A 406 -13.74 -10.27 -24.70
CA THR A 406 -13.60 -10.05 -26.14
C THR A 406 -13.07 -8.65 -26.43
N ALA A 407 -12.49 -8.44 -27.62
CA ALA A 407 -12.02 -7.12 -28.04
C ALA A 407 -13.12 -6.06 -28.02
N GLU A 408 -14.35 -6.42 -28.41
CA GLU A 408 -15.51 -5.52 -28.37
C GLU A 408 -15.86 -5.11 -26.95
N LYS A 409 -15.92 -6.07 -26.01
CA LYS A 409 -16.23 -5.80 -24.60
C LYS A 409 -15.14 -4.96 -23.95
N VAL A 410 -13.88 -5.20 -24.26
CA VAL A 410 -12.76 -4.37 -23.79
C VAL A 410 -12.92 -2.92 -24.25
N ARG A 411 -13.25 -2.71 -25.51
CA ARG A 411 -13.50 -1.36 -26.06
C ARG A 411 -14.62 -0.64 -25.28
N ILE A 412 -15.73 -1.34 -25.02
CA ILE A 412 -16.85 -0.78 -24.25
C ILE A 412 -16.39 -0.33 -22.87
N VAL A 413 -15.66 -1.17 -22.15
CA VAL A 413 -15.15 -0.83 -20.80
C VAL A 413 -14.15 0.31 -20.86
N GLN A 414 -13.22 0.29 -21.82
CA GLN A 414 -12.25 1.37 -22.01
C GLN A 414 -12.93 2.71 -22.22
N ASP A 415 -13.90 2.78 -23.09
CA ASP A 415 -14.62 4.02 -23.40
C ASP A 415 -15.46 4.50 -22.21
N ALA A 416 -16.19 3.59 -21.56
CA ALA A 416 -16.98 3.93 -20.37
C ALA A 416 -16.10 4.38 -19.19
N ASP A 417 -15.00 3.68 -18.94
CA ASP A 417 -14.05 4.01 -17.88
C ASP A 417 -13.36 5.35 -18.12
N ALA A 418 -12.99 5.64 -19.35
CA ALA A 418 -12.39 6.94 -19.70
C ALA A 418 -13.33 8.10 -19.42
N ILE A 419 -14.61 7.97 -19.78
CA ILE A 419 -15.65 8.96 -19.49
C ILE A 419 -15.78 9.15 -17.98
N TYR A 420 -15.86 8.06 -17.23
CA TYR A 420 -15.99 8.08 -15.77
C TYR A 420 -14.82 8.81 -15.12
N ARG A 421 -13.60 8.45 -15.49
CA ARG A 421 -12.37 9.10 -14.96
C ARG A 421 -12.33 10.58 -15.29
N GLU A 422 -12.68 10.98 -16.50
CA GLU A 422 -12.73 12.38 -16.90
C GLU A 422 -13.71 13.20 -16.06
N GLU A 423 -14.92 12.70 -15.84
CA GLU A 423 -15.94 13.42 -15.07
C GLU A 423 -15.61 13.48 -13.56
N ILE A 424 -15.00 12.43 -13.01
CA ILE A 424 -14.50 12.44 -11.64
C ILE A 424 -13.40 13.50 -11.48
N ALA A 425 -12.48 13.59 -12.41
CA ALA A 425 -11.41 14.60 -12.40
C ALA A 425 -11.97 16.02 -12.54
N LYS A 426 -12.93 16.27 -13.45
CA LYS A 426 -13.59 17.56 -13.61
C LYS A 426 -14.34 17.99 -12.35
N ALA A 427 -14.89 17.05 -11.60
CA ALA A 427 -15.56 17.32 -10.33
C ALA A 427 -14.57 17.53 -9.16
N GLY A 428 -13.26 17.38 -9.37
CA GLY A 428 -12.24 17.52 -8.33
C GLY A 428 -12.20 16.39 -7.32
N LEU A 429 -12.74 15.21 -7.67
CA LEU A 429 -12.87 14.06 -6.77
C LEU A 429 -11.77 13.00 -6.96
N ASP A 430 -10.92 13.14 -7.95
CA ASP A 430 -9.91 12.15 -8.34
C ASP A 430 -8.84 11.86 -7.26
N ARG A 431 -8.59 12.81 -6.36
CA ARG A 431 -7.67 12.64 -5.22
C ARG A 431 -8.38 12.16 -3.95
N ASP A 432 -9.68 12.38 -3.84
CA ASP A 432 -10.48 12.02 -2.66
C ASP A 432 -10.97 10.57 -2.70
N ILE A 433 -11.13 10.01 -3.88
CA ILE A 433 -11.59 8.63 -4.09
C ILE A 433 -10.38 7.74 -4.37
N ASN A 434 -10.19 6.70 -3.57
CA ASN A 434 -9.01 5.84 -3.65
C ASN A 434 -8.99 4.98 -4.90
N GLN A 435 -10.15 4.44 -5.30
CA GLN A 435 -10.28 3.63 -6.50
C GLN A 435 -11.66 3.81 -7.11
N TYR A 436 -11.71 4.03 -8.41
CA TYR A 436 -12.95 4.18 -9.17
C TYR A 436 -12.75 3.67 -10.60
N PHE A 437 -13.73 2.95 -11.11
CA PHE A 437 -13.66 2.33 -12.43
C PHE A 437 -15.04 1.96 -12.96
N ALA A 438 -15.14 1.73 -14.26
CA ALA A 438 -16.28 1.13 -14.92
C ALA A 438 -16.03 -0.36 -15.15
N ALA A 439 -17.06 -1.17 -14.99
CA ALA A 439 -17.04 -2.59 -15.29
C ALA A 439 -18.21 -2.95 -16.20
N LEU A 440 -17.99 -3.92 -17.08
CA LEU A 440 -19.06 -4.44 -17.93
C LEU A 440 -19.72 -5.63 -17.24
N THR A 441 -21.01 -5.51 -16.96
CA THR A 441 -21.81 -6.64 -16.50
C THR A 441 -22.10 -7.58 -17.67
N ASN A 442 -22.43 -8.83 -17.36
CA ASN A 442 -22.94 -9.75 -18.39
C ASN A 442 -24.45 -9.58 -18.63
N MET A 443 -25.05 -8.60 -17.99
CA MET A 443 -26.45 -8.28 -18.09
C MET A 443 -26.75 -7.49 -19.37
N ARG A 444 -27.75 -7.93 -20.10
CA ARG A 444 -28.34 -7.16 -21.20
C ARG A 444 -29.77 -6.77 -20.83
N SER A 445 -30.19 -5.62 -21.26
CA SER A 445 -31.52 -5.11 -20.95
C SER A 445 -32.15 -4.38 -22.13
N VAL A 446 -33.46 -4.29 -22.08
CA VAL A 446 -34.25 -3.57 -23.09
C VAL A 446 -34.12 -2.05 -22.83
N GLY A 447 -33.87 -1.30 -23.87
CA GLY A 447 -33.89 0.15 -23.90
C GLY A 447 -34.63 0.68 -25.10
N VAL A 448 -34.84 2.00 -25.13
CA VAL A 448 -35.37 2.71 -26.29
C VAL A 448 -34.43 3.88 -26.59
N MET A 449 -33.87 3.88 -27.78
CA MET A 449 -32.95 4.94 -28.22
C MET A 449 -33.33 5.37 -29.62
N GLY A 450 -33.68 6.66 -29.81
CA GLY A 450 -34.08 7.20 -31.09
C GLY A 450 -35.28 6.50 -31.70
N ASP A 451 -36.32 6.24 -30.89
CA ASP A 451 -37.54 5.50 -31.26
C ASP A 451 -37.37 4.02 -31.60
N GLU A 452 -36.15 3.48 -31.51
CA GLU A 452 -35.86 2.07 -31.72
C GLU A 452 -35.67 1.33 -30.38
N ARG A 453 -36.09 0.10 -30.33
CA ARG A 453 -35.88 -0.82 -29.23
C ARG A 453 -34.44 -1.35 -29.26
N THR A 454 -33.73 -1.27 -28.15
CA THR A 454 -32.39 -1.83 -28.03
C THR A 454 -32.35 -2.95 -27.00
N TYR A 455 -31.36 -3.86 -27.18
CA TYR A 455 -31.05 -4.91 -26.20
C TYR A 455 -29.56 -4.97 -26.01
N ASP A 456 -29.05 -4.10 -25.10
CA ASP A 456 -27.64 -3.82 -24.94
C ASP A 456 -27.16 -4.07 -23.52
N TYR A 457 -25.86 -3.91 -23.30
CA TYR A 457 -25.21 -4.15 -22.03
C TYR A 457 -25.50 -3.08 -20.99
N ALA A 458 -25.39 -3.49 -19.72
CA ALA A 458 -25.34 -2.60 -18.58
C ALA A 458 -23.90 -2.46 -18.09
N VAL A 459 -23.49 -1.23 -17.85
CA VAL A 459 -22.21 -0.88 -17.23
C VAL A 459 -22.43 -0.58 -15.75
N ALA A 460 -21.56 -1.09 -14.89
CA ALA A 460 -21.53 -0.77 -13.47
C ALA A 460 -20.38 0.20 -13.17
N LEU A 461 -20.67 1.25 -12.44
CA LEU A 461 -19.69 2.19 -11.91
C LEU A 461 -19.36 1.80 -10.47
N ARG A 462 -18.07 1.75 -10.16
CA ARG A 462 -17.55 1.47 -8.83
C ARG A 462 -16.73 2.66 -8.35
N ALA A 463 -16.87 3.06 -7.09
CA ALA A 463 -15.99 4.03 -6.45
C ALA A 463 -15.93 3.73 -4.96
N VAL A 464 -14.74 3.68 -4.40
CA VAL A 464 -14.53 3.35 -2.99
C VAL A 464 -13.53 4.30 -2.32
N LYS A 465 -13.79 4.55 -1.04
CA LYS A 465 -12.86 5.19 -0.11
C LYS A 465 -12.36 4.15 0.88
N THR A 466 -11.06 4.13 1.09
CA THR A 466 -10.42 3.15 1.97
C THR A 466 -9.12 3.71 2.53
N ILE A 467 -8.67 3.15 3.64
CA ILE A 467 -7.37 3.50 4.24
C ILE A 467 -6.34 2.42 3.90
N ASP A 468 -6.73 1.16 3.97
CA ASP A 468 -5.83 0.01 3.91
C ASP A 468 -6.21 -1.04 2.84
N PHE A 469 -7.26 -0.82 2.08
CA PHE A 469 -7.85 -1.75 1.11
C PHE A 469 -8.40 -3.07 1.72
N MET A 470 -8.31 -3.24 3.03
CA MET A 470 -8.93 -4.38 3.72
C MET A 470 -10.42 -4.16 3.94
N THR A 471 -10.78 -2.93 4.32
CA THR A 471 -12.15 -2.46 4.37
C THR A 471 -12.32 -1.25 3.44
N ALA A 472 -13.50 -1.08 2.87
CA ALA A 472 -13.79 0.03 2.00
C ALA A 472 -15.27 0.40 2.05
N GLU A 473 -15.56 1.67 1.89
CA GLU A 473 -16.91 2.20 1.77
C GLU A 473 -17.13 2.71 0.35
N SER A 474 -18.35 2.60 -0.17
CA SER A 474 -18.68 3.22 -1.45
C SER A 474 -18.56 4.75 -1.31
N ALA A 475 -17.98 5.39 -2.31
CA ALA A 475 -17.80 6.83 -2.30
C ALA A 475 -19.14 7.54 -2.54
N ASP A 476 -19.34 8.62 -1.80
CA ASP A 476 -20.47 9.52 -2.01
C ASP A 476 -20.15 10.49 -3.16
N ILE A 477 -20.56 10.11 -4.38
CA ILE A 477 -20.40 10.95 -5.55
C ILE A 477 -21.67 11.76 -5.75
N PRO A 478 -21.59 13.09 -5.95
CA PRO A 478 -22.75 13.91 -6.23
C PRO A 478 -23.57 13.33 -7.38
N PHE A 479 -24.88 13.27 -7.18
CA PHE A 479 -25.79 12.64 -8.15
C PHE A 479 -25.71 13.28 -9.53
N GLU A 480 -25.51 14.58 -9.62
CA GLU A 480 -25.33 15.29 -10.89
C GLU A 480 -24.09 14.79 -11.67
N VAL A 481 -23.03 14.46 -10.96
CA VAL A 481 -21.81 13.89 -11.59
C VAL A 481 -22.13 12.50 -12.16
N LEU A 482 -22.79 11.65 -11.40
CA LEU A 482 -23.22 10.33 -11.86
C LEU A 482 -24.18 10.42 -13.05
N GLN A 483 -25.10 11.38 -13.06
CA GLN A 483 -26.00 11.61 -14.19
C GLN A 483 -25.24 12.05 -15.45
N THR A 484 -24.24 12.91 -15.31
CA THR A 484 -23.40 13.35 -16.42
C THR A 484 -22.62 12.18 -17.00
N VAL A 485 -22.04 11.34 -16.13
CA VAL A 485 -21.32 10.11 -16.55
C VAL A 485 -22.26 9.19 -17.31
N MET A 486 -23.44 8.92 -16.75
CA MET A 486 -24.45 8.06 -17.39
C MET A 486 -24.86 8.62 -18.76
N THR A 487 -25.17 9.89 -18.85
CA THR A 487 -25.57 10.53 -20.12
C THR A 487 -24.48 10.42 -21.17
N ARG A 488 -23.23 10.68 -20.79
CA ARG A 488 -22.10 10.55 -21.70
C ARG A 488 -21.87 9.10 -22.15
N ILE A 489 -21.93 8.15 -21.22
CA ILE A 489 -21.74 6.71 -21.57
C ILE A 489 -22.81 6.26 -22.56
N ILE A 490 -24.07 6.57 -22.30
CA ILE A 490 -25.18 6.18 -23.19
C ILE A 490 -25.04 6.81 -24.59
N ASN A 491 -24.61 8.06 -24.68
CA ASN A 491 -24.48 8.76 -25.95
C ASN A 491 -23.18 8.46 -26.72
N GLU A 492 -22.07 8.20 -26.00
CA GLU A 492 -20.75 8.09 -26.61
C GLU A 492 -20.27 6.64 -26.74
N VAL A 493 -20.81 5.71 -25.93
CA VAL A 493 -20.39 4.30 -25.91
C VAL A 493 -21.44 3.42 -26.58
N LYS A 494 -21.17 2.98 -27.79
CA LYS A 494 -22.05 2.08 -28.51
C LYS A 494 -22.13 0.71 -27.82
N GLY A 495 -23.33 0.19 -27.63
CA GLY A 495 -23.59 -1.13 -27.05
C GLY A 495 -23.97 -1.08 -25.56
N VAL A 496 -24.14 0.11 -25.00
CA VAL A 496 -24.57 0.31 -23.61
C VAL A 496 -25.87 1.10 -23.57
N ASN A 497 -26.87 0.58 -22.88
CA ASN A 497 -28.15 1.29 -22.68
C ASN A 497 -28.55 1.45 -21.21
N ARG A 498 -27.69 1.04 -20.27
CA ARG A 498 -27.98 1.13 -18.83
C ARG A 498 -26.69 1.27 -18.03
N VAL A 499 -26.77 2.11 -16.99
CA VAL A 499 -25.65 2.36 -16.07
C VAL A 499 -26.12 2.16 -14.63
N PHE A 500 -25.36 1.38 -13.84
CA PHE A 500 -25.55 1.17 -12.41
C PHE A 500 -24.42 1.80 -11.62
N TYR A 501 -24.69 2.14 -10.37
CA TYR A 501 -23.66 2.49 -9.39
C TYR A 501 -23.66 1.47 -8.24
N ASP A 502 -22.52 0.87 -7.95
CA ASP A 502 -22.40 -0.13 -6.88
C ASP A 502 -22.22 0.54 -5.52
N LEU A 503 -23.21 0.37 -4.65
CA LEU A 503 -23.24 0.92 -3.29
C LEU A 503 -22.61 0.02 -2.24
N THR A 504 -22.12 -1.15 -2.60
CA THR A 504 -21.71 -2.18 -1.66
C THR A 504 -20.36 -1.86 -1.02
N SER A 505 -20.29 -1.95 0.30
CA SER A 505 -19.04 -1.83 1.06
C SER A 505 -18.22 -3.14 1.01
N LYS A 506 -16.97 -3.04 1.37
CA LYS A 506 -16.10 -4.20 1.61
C LYS A 506 -15.77 -4.29 3.11
N PRO A 507 -16.15 -5.34 3.84
CA PRO A 507 -17.12 -6.37 3.43
C PRO A 507 -18.53 -5.83 3.33
N PRO A 508 -19.57 -6.55 2.76
CA PRO A 508 -19.50 -7.94 2.30
C PRO A 508 -18.98 -8.12 0.87
N GLY A 509 -18.99 -7.07 0.05
CA GLY A 509 -18.44 -7.14 -1.29
C GLY A 509 -16.92 -7.04 -1.32
N THR A 510 -16.36 -7.20 -2.50
CA THR A 510 -14.97 -6.87 -2.82
C THR A 510 -14.92 -5.52 -3.55
N ILE A 511 -13.73 -4.95 -3.72
CA ILE A 511 -13.60 -3.73 -4.53
C ILE A 511 -13.78 -4.08 -6.00
N GLU A 512 -12.98 -4.99 -6.52
CA GLU A 512 -13.14 -5.53 -7.88
C GLU A 512 -14.28 -6.56 -7.95
N PHE A 513 -14.87 -6.75 -9.12
CA PHE A 513 -15.99 -7.71 -9.31
C PHE A 513 -15.51 -9.14 -9.57
N GLU A 514 -14.32 -9.33 -10.09
CA GLU A 514 -13.66 -10.61 -10.34
C GLU A 514 -12.16 -10.62 -9.89
#